data_6d7661dc34aeb645cc0dc794b0c6f48b
#
_entry.id   6d7661dc34aeb645cc0dc794b0c6f48b
#
_cell.length_a   1.000
_cell.length_b   1.000
_cell.length_c   1.000
_cell.angle_alpha   90.00
_cell.angle_beta   90.00
_cell.angle_gamma   90.00
#
_symmetry.space_group_name_H-M   'P 1'
#
loop_
_entity.id
_entity.type
_entity.pdbx_description
1 polymer ?
#
loop_
_entity_poly.entity_id
_entity_poly.type
_entity_poly.pdbx_seq_one_letter_code
_entity_poly.pdbx_strand_id
1 'polypeptide(L)'
;PRVLVVDSIQTTYSDDLDSAAGNVSQVKHTAQAFQQLAKSSGIAVFLVGHVTKEGSIAGPRVLEHIVDTVLYLEGDRYQTFRLLRSVKNRFGPTSEVGVFEMRESGMVEVPNPSEAFLAERLVNAPGSAIAVTMEGTRPLLVEVQGLTSPSTLGNPRRTPNGIDANRLLMLAAVLTRRVGLPLADQDVFVNVVGGMRIGEPAADLAVAAAVAASLKDVPVRADAVLIGEVGLSGELRWVSQMHARLREAAKLGFTAAIVPRWTRKPEAWPEGMQVIPARSLREALNLALVKESRG
;
A
#
# COMPACT_ATOMS: atom_id res chain seq x y z
N PRO A 1 -8.88 37.73 2.50
CA PRO A 1 -8.89 36.45 1.78
C PRO A 1 -9.76 35.42 2.54
N ARG A 2 -10.29 34.44 1.84
CA ARG A 2 -11.01 33.30 2.44
C ARG A 2 -10.07 32.13 2.75
N VAL A 3 -8.95 32.07 2.03
CA VAL A 3 -7.93 31.04 2.17
C VAL A 3 -6.57 31.72 2.12
N LEU A 4 -5.66 31.27 2.97
CA LEU A 4 -4.25 31.63 2.99
C LEU A 4 -3.41 30.36 2.82
N VAL A 5 -2.45 30.39 1.90
CA VAL A 5 -1.49 29.29 1.71
C VAL A 5 -0.09 29.85 2.00
N VAL A 6 0.64 29.16 2.87
CA VAL A 6 2.03 29.46 3.22
C VAL A 6 2.91 28.34 2.71
N ASP A 7 3.70 28.61 1.67
CA ASP A 7 4.67 27.68 1.08
C ASP A 7 6.07 28.29 1.14
N SER A 8 6.90 27.86 2.08
CA SER A 8 6.72 26.82 3.10
C SER A 8 6.81 27.43 4.51
N ILE A 9 6.28 26.72 5.48
CA ILE A 9 6.40 27.12 6.89
C ILE A 9 7.85 27.18 7.34
N GLN A 10 8.77 26.41 6.71
CA GLN A 10 10.19 26.42 7.05
C GLN A 10 10.92 27.69 6.61
N THR A 11 10.38 28.43 5.64
CA THR A 11 10.98 29.68 5.17
C THR A 11 10.44 30.90 5.90
N THR A 12 9.38 30.74 6.71
CA THR A 12 8.84 31.82 7.52
C THR A 12 9.64 31.98 8.81
N TYR A 13 9.78 33.22 9.26
CA TYR A 13 10.47 33.54 10.51
C TYR A 13 9.79 34.75 11.20
N SER A 14 10.04 34.88 12.50
CA SER A 14 9.70 36.06 13.30
C SER A 14 10.95 36.65 13.86
N ASP A 15 11.04 37.96 13.81
CA ASP A 15 12.16 38.73 14.44
C ASP A 15 12.13 38.65 15.97
N ASP A 16 11.05 38.16 16.58
CA ASP A 16 10.95 37.97 18.03
C ASP A 16 11.84 36.83 18.57
N LEU A 17 12.46 36.04 17.68
CA LEU A 17 13.30 34.90 18.03
C LEU A 17 14.68 35.01 17.36
N ASP A 18 15.76 34.85 18.12
CA ASP A 18 17.15 34.87 17.63
C ASP A 18 17.57 33.66 16.80
N SER A 19 16.62 32.73 16.45
CA SER A 19 16.90 31.52 15.72
C SER A 19 16.62 31.67 14.22
N ALA A 20 17.41 31.01 13.37
CA ALA A 20 17.26 31.06 11.92
C ALA A 20 15.94 30.43 11.45
N ALA A 21 15.45 30.86 10.26
CA ALA A 21 14.31 30.25 9.59
C ALA A 21 14.51 28.74 9.44
N GLY A 22 13.42 27.96 9.56
CA GLY A 22 13.46 26.50 9.52
C GLY A 22 13.86 25.80 10.83
N ASN A 23 14.31 26.55 11.83
CA ASN A 23 14.54 25.99 13.17
C ASN A 23 13.20 25.61 13.83
N VAL A 24 13.23 24.60 14.71
CA VAL A 24 12.03 24.09 15.44
C VAL A 24 11.29 25.21 16.16
N SER A 25 12.03 26.12 16.82
CA SER A 25 11.44 27.24 17.55
C SER A 25 10.73 28.22 16.63
N GLN A 26 11.33 28.60 15.51
CA GLN A 26 10.71 29.46 14.49
C GLN A 26 9.46 28.85 13.87
N VAL A 27 9.57 27.59 13.42
CA VAL A 27 8.44 26.87 12.81
C VAL A 27 7.26 26.74 13.78
N LYS A 28 7.55 26.47 15.05
CA LYS A 28 6.52 26.39 16.09
C LYS A 28 5.86 27.75 16.36
N HIS A 29 6.67 28.79 16.50
CA HIS A 29 6.20 30.17 16.79
C HIS A 29 5.33 30.70 15.63
N THR A 30 5.83 30.62 14.41
CA THR A 30 5.11 31.09 13.21
C THR A 30 3.83 30.30 12.95
N ALA A 31 3.85 28.96 13.15
CA ALA A 31 2.64 28.15 13.03
C ALA A 31 1.58 28.51 14.09
N GLN A 32 1.97 28.84 15.31
CA GLN A 32 1.05 29.32 16.35
C GLN A 32 0.45 30.68 15.97
N ALA A 33 1.23 31.60 15.40
CA ALA A 33 0.73 32.88 14.90
C ALA A 33 -0.30 32.70 13.78
N PHE A 34 -0.05 31.80 12.82
CA PHE A 34 -1.02 31.47 11.77
C PHE A 34 -2.26 30.78 12.32
N GLN A 35 -2.13 29.91 13.33
CA GLN A 35 -3.28 29.31 14.01
C GLN A 35 -4.15 30.36 14.69
N GLN A 36 -3.53 31.34 15.37
CA GLN A 36 -4.26 32.42 16.00
C GLN A 36 -4.95 33.31 14.97
N LEU A 37 -4.29 33.61 13.85
CA LEU A 37 -4.89 34.33 12.72
C LEU A 37 -6.11 33.57 12.18
N ALA A 38 -5.98 32.27 11.92
CA ALA A 38 -7.09 31.46 11.44
C ALA A 38 -8.29 31.51 12.39
N LYS A 39 -8.06 31.34 13.69
CA LYS A 39 -9.12 31.35 14.71
C LYS A 39 -9.80 32.71 14.89
N SER A 40 -9.04 33.82 14.81
CA SER A 40 -9.58 35.15 15.01
C SER A 40 -10.32 35.71 13.78
N SER A 41 -9.86 35.35 12.58
CA SER A 41 -10.38 35.89 11.32
C SER A 41 -11.35 34.95 10.58
N GLY A 42 -11.42 33.66 10.96
CA GLY A 42 -12.19 32.64 10.22
C GLY A 42 -11.59 32.26 8.85
N ILE A 43 -10.34 32.64 8.58
CA ILE A 43 -9.63 32.32 7.34
C ILE A 43 -9.10 30.88 7.43
N ALA A 44 -9.33 30.06 6.40
CA ALA A 44 -8.69 28.74 6.28
C ALA A 44 -7.20 28.92 5.93
N VAL A 45 -6.30 28.37 6.76
CA VAL A 45 -4.85 28.49 6.57
C VAL A 45 -4.26 27.12 6.23
N PHE A 46 -3.55 27.04 5.10
CA PHE A 46 -2.77 25.89 4.68
C PHE A 46 -1.29 26.19 4.90
N LEU A 47 -0.64 25.37 5.73
CA LEU A 47 0.80 25.42 5.94
C LEU A 47 1.44 24.28 5.16
N VAL A 48 2.22 24.59 4.13
CA VAL A 48 2.98 23.61 3.37
C VAL A 48 4.31 23.38 4.08
N GLY A 49 4.63 22.12 4.36
CA GLY A 49 5.88 21.72 5.00
C GLY A 49 6.53 20.54 4.28
N HIS A 50 7.87 20.54 4.26
CA HIS A 50 8.65 19.47 3.66
C HIS A 50 9.15 18.49 4.71
N VAL A 51 9.04 17.19 4.43
CA VAL A 51 9.64 16.12 5.24
C VAL A 51 11.10 15.97 4.79
N THR A 52 12.05 16.26 5.70
CA THR A 52 13.46 16.00 5.40
C THR A 52 13.87 14.61 5.86
N LYS A 53 14.70 13.91 5.04
CA LYS A 53 15.25 12.59 5.37
C LYS A 53 16.21 12.59 6.55
N GLU A 54 16.72 13.75 6.93
CA GLU A 54 17.79 13.93 7.93
C GLU A 54 17.31 14.78 9.11
N GLY A 55 16.40 14.38 9.89
CA GLY A 55 16.07 14.74 11.29
C GLY A 55 16.45 16.11 11.90
N SER A 56 17.16 16.98 11.20
CA SER A 56 17.71 18.25 11.73
C SER A 56 16.87 19.50 11.46
N ILE A 57 15.97 19.47 10.49
CA ILE A 57 15.00 20.54 10.23
C ILE A 57 13.66 20.13 10.85
N ALA A 58 12.98 21.07 11.50
CA ALA A 58 11.69 20.85 12.14
C ALA A 58 10.72 20.16 11.16
N GLY A 59 10.63 18.84 11.27
CA GLY A 59 9.73 18.04 10.46
C GLY A 59 8.26 18.26 10.85
N PRO A 60 7.32 17.75 10.04
CA PRO A 60 5.87 17.91 10.23
C PRO A 60 5.37 17.52 11.62
N ARG A 61 6.03 16.61 12.31
CA ARG A 61 5.66 16.17 13.67
C ARG A 61 5.54 17.30 14.69
N VAL A 62 6.32 18.38 14.53
CA VAL A 62 6.23 19.55 15.43
C VAL A 62 4.91 20.30 15.23
N LEU A 63 4.37 20.28 14.02
CA LEU A 63 3.12 20.97 13.65
C LEU A 63 1.88 20.15 13.96
N GLU A 64 1.98 18.83 14.04
CA GLU A 64 0.83 17.93 14.25
C GLU A 64 0.01 18.27 15.49
N HIS A 65 0.65 18.82 16.53
CA HIS A 65 -0.04 19.23 17.76
C HIS A 65 -0.70 20.60 17.66
N ILE A 66 -0.26 21.44 16.71
CA ILE A 66 -0.69 22.84 16.57
C ILE A 66 -1.90 22.92 15.61
N VAL A 67 -1.84 22.18 14.48
CA VAL A 67 -2.86 22.24 13.42
C VAL A 67 -4.04 21.30 13.67
N ASP A 68 -5.19 21.60 13.09
CA ASP A 68 -6.40 20.79 13.22
C ASP A 68 -6.40 19.58 12.29
N THR A 69 -5.79 19.70 11.12
CA THR A 69 -5.69 18.64 10.11
C THR A 69 -4.27 18.52 9.60
N VAL A 70 -3.81 17.29 9.40
CA VAL A 70 -2.52 16.97 8.78
C VAL A 70 -2.76 16.05 7.60
N LEU A 71 -2.32 16.50 6.44
CA LEU A 71 -2.39 15.75 5.19
C LEU A 71 -0.96 15.45 4.71
N TYR A 72 -0.71 14.20 4.36
CA TYR A 72 0.52 13.77 3.70
C TYR A 72 0.27 13.53 2.21
N LEU A 73 1.04 14.21 1.37
CA LEU A 73 1.10 13.92 -0.05
C LEU A 73 2.34 13.05 -0.29
N GLU A 74 2.09 11.78 -0.56
CA GLU A 74 3.11 10.74 -0.73
C GLU A 74 3.28 10.40 -2.21
N GLY A 75 4.51 10.11 -2.62
CA GLY A 75 4.85 9.62 -3.96
C GLY A 75 6.32 9.84 -4.26
N ASP A 76 6.87 9.02 -5.13
CA ASP A 76 8.22 9.15 -5.63
C ASP A 76 8.22 9.93 -6.95
N ARG A 77 9.34 10.61 -7.28
CA ARG A 77 9.47 11.37 -8.54
C ARG A 77 9.33 10.52 -9.81
N TYR A 78 9.57 9.22 -9.69
CA TYR A 78 9.45 8.26 -10.79
C TYR A 78 8.10 7.53 -10.83
N GLN A 79 7.20 7.79 -9.87
CA GLN A 79 5.88 7.18 -9.81
C GLN A 79 4.85 8.10 -10.46
N THR A 80 3.94 7.52 -11.22
CA THR A 80 2.85 8.26 -11.87
C THR A 80 1.82 8.74 -10.87
N PHE A 81 1.59 7.96 -9.79
CA PHE A 81 0.54 8.25 -8.82
C PHE A 81 1.06 8.98 -7.57
N ARG A 82 0.16 9.77 -6.96
CA ARG A 82 0.33 10.44 -5.66
C ARG A 82 -0.82 10.07 -4.76
N LEU A 83 -0.51 9.81 -3.49
CA LEU A 83 -1.50 9.50 -2.46
C LEU A 83 -1.60 10.67 -1.49
N LEU A 84 -2.80 11.20 -1.32
CA LEU A 84 -3.10 12.20 -0.30
C LEU A 84 -3.77 11.50 0.88
N ARG A 85 -3.08 11.40 2.01
CA ARG A 85 -3.54 10.73 3.23
C ARG A 85 -3.83 11.75 4.33
N SER A 86 -4.95 11.57 5.01
CA SER A 86 -5.21 12.26 6.28
C SER A 86 -4.56 11.49 7.42
N VAL A 87 -3.59 12.12 8.11
CA VAL A 87 -2.90 11.53 9.27
C VAL A 87 -3.52 12.02 10.59
N LYS A 88 -4.03 13.24 10.58
CA LYS A 88 -4.79 13.84 11.66
C LYS A 88 -5.95 14.63 11.09
N ASN A 89 -7.13 14.46 11.67
CA ASN A 89 -8.28 15.29 11.36
C ASN A 89 -9.15 15.46 12.61
N ARG A 90 -9.18 16.66 13.17
CA ARG A 90 -9.94 16.96 14.38
C ARG A 90 -11.45 16.93 14.18
N PHE A 91 -11.90 17.17 12.94
CA PHE A 91 -13.31 17.37 12.60
C PHE A 91 -13.89 16.23 11.75
N GLY A 92 -13.11 15.19 11.48
CA GLY A 92 -13.57 14.07 10.65
C GLY A 92 -12.65 12.84 10.70
N PRO A 93 -12.95 11.83 9.90
CA PRO A 93 -12.15 10.62 9.84
C PRO A 93 -10.77 10.88 9.22
N THR A 94 -9.80 10.06 9.58
CA THR A 94 -8.45 10.03 8.97
C THR A 94 -8.28 8.84 8.01
N SER A 95 -9.33 8.09 7.78
CA SER A 95 -9.31 6.83 7.04
C SER A 95 -9.55 6.99 5.53
N GLU A 96 -9.63 8.23 5.03
CA GLU A 96 -9.83 8.49 3.61
C GLU A 96 -8.50 8.78 2.90
N VAL A 97 -8.37 8.31 1.68
CA VAL A 97 -7.19 8.50 0.82
C VAL A 97 -7.64 8.98 -0.56
N GLY A 98 -7.07 10.11 -1.00
CA GLY A 98 -7.16 10.58 -2.37
C GLY A 98 -6.03 10.00 -3.22
N VAL A 99 -6.34 9.56 -4.43
CA VAL A 99 -5.34 9.11 -5.41
C VAL A 99 -5.33 10.07 -6.58
N PHE A 100 -4.15 10.54 -6.94
CA PHE A 100 -3.93 11.47 -8.04
C PHE A 100 -2.88 10.93 -8.99
N GLU A 101 -3.00 11.27 -10.25
CA GLU A 101 -2.03 10.98 -11.30
C GLU A 101 -1.28 12.26 -11.68
N MET A 102 0.05 12.15 -11.83
CA MET A 102 0.87 13.24 -12.35
C MET A 102 0.84 13.24 -13.88
N ARG A 103 0.24 14.24 -14.48
CA ARG A 103 0.18 14.46 -15.94
C ARG A 103 0.93 15.73 -16.31
N GLU A 104 1.14 15.97 -17.61
CA GLU A 104 1.71 17.23 -18.12
C GLU A 104 0.90 18.46 -17.68
N SER A 105 -0.42 18.30 -17.55
CA SER A 105 -1.35 19.32 -17.04
C SER A 105 -1.30 19.54 -15.54
N GLY A 106 -0.49 18.77 -14.81
CA GLY A 106 -0.42 18.77 -13.35
C GLY A 106 -1.04 17.53 -12.72
N MET A 107 -1.44 17.65 -11.46
CA MET A 107 -2.00 16.56 -10.67
C MET A 107 -3.51 16.44 -10.93
N VAL A 108 -3.95 15.26 -11.38
CA VAL A 108 -5.35 14.96 -11.74
C VAL A 108 -5.88 13.86 -10.85
N GLU A 109 -7.10 14.00 -10.34
CA GLU A 109 -7.77 12.97 -9.53
C GLU A 109 -7.96 11.68 -10.33
N VAL A 110 -7.74 10.53 -9.66
CA VAL A 110 -8.03 9.19 -10.19
C VAL A 110 -9.29 8.66 -9.53
N PRO A 111 -10.45 8.68 -10.21
CA PRO A 111 -11.73 8.26 -9.62
C PRO A 111 -11.75 6.78 -9.22
N ASN A 112 -11.12 5.93 -10.05
CA ASN A 112 -11.00 4.49 -9.81
C ASN A 112 -9.52 4.05 -9.82
N PRO A 113 -8.82 4.16 -8.68
CA PRO A 113 -7.41 3.79 -8.60
C PRO A 113 -7.13 2.32 -8.89
N SER A 114 -8.02 1.42 -8.47
CA SER A 114 -7.86 -0.01 -8.71
C SER A 114 -7.86 -0.34 -10.20
N GLU A 115 -8.74 0.28 -10.97
CA GLU A 115 -8.77 0.14 -12.42
C GLU A 115 -7.48 0.67 -13.07
N ALA A 116 -7.00 1.85 -12.63
CA ALA A 116 -5.76 2.44 -13.12
C ALA A 116 -4.54 1.56 -12.83
N PHE A 117 -4.46 0.95 -11.63
CA PHE A 117 -3.36 0.05 -11.26
C PHE A 117 -3.37 -1.28 -12.01
N LEU A 118 -4.51 -1.70 -12.53
CA LEU A 118 -4.66 -2.95 -13.27
C LEU A 118 -4.70 -2.77 -14.80
N ALA A 119 -4.72 -1.53 -15.29
CA ALA A 119 -4.92 -1.21 -16.72
C ALA A 119 -3.86 -1.83 -17.63
N GLU A 120 -2.61 -1.92 -17.17
CA GLU A 120 -1.48 -2.45 -17.94
C GLU A 120 -1.13 -3.92 -17.58
N ARG A 121 -2.00 -4.60 -16.81
CA ARG A 121 -1.75 -5.97 -16.38
C ARG A 121 -1.67 -6.92 -17.57
N LEU A 122 -0.57 -7.68 -17.64
CA LEU A 122 -0.44 -8.79 -18.56
C LEU A 122 -1.12 -10.03 -17.96
N VAL A 123 -2.33 -10.32 -18.45
CA VAL A 123 -3.14 -11.45 -17.97
C VAL A 123 -2.44 -12.78 -18.29
N ASN A 124 -2.48 -13.72 -17.35
CA ASN A 124 -1.82 -15.03 -17.46
C ASN A 124 -0.29 -15.02 -17.53
N ALA A 125 0.37 -13.91 -17.17
CA ALA A 125 1.81 -13.91 -16.99
C ALA A 125 2.19 -14.65 -15.69
N PRO A 126 3.18 -15.56 -15.72
CA PRO A 126 3.76 -16.11 -14.49
C PRO A 126 4.29 -14.99 -13.60
N GLY A 127 4.10 -15.13 -12.28
CA GLY A 127 4.59 -14.15 -11.33
C GLY A 127 3.68 -12.94 -11.09
N SER A 128 2.51 -12.85 -11.71
CA SER A 128 1.53 -11.78 -11.43
C SER A 128 0.37 -12.28 -10.57
N ALA A 129 0.07 -11.59 -9.48
CA ALA A 129 -1.06 -11.88 -8.58
C ALA A 129 -1.76 -10.60 -8.14
N ILE A 130 -3.07 -10.66 -7.88
CA ILE A 130 -3.85 -9.51 -7.45
C ILE A 130 -4.10 -9.58 -5.95
N ALA A 131 -3.60 -8.57 -5.23
CA ALA A 131 -3.90 -8.31 -3.84
C ALA A 131 -5.05 -7.31 -3.72
N VAL A 132 -5.79 -7.39 -2.62
CA VAL A 132 -6.74 -6.33 -2.22
C VAL A 132 -6.28 -5.76 -0.89
N THR A 133 -5.71 -4.57 -0.94
CA THR A 133 -5.21 -3.84 0.23
C THR A 133 -6.21 -2.80 0.71
N MET A 134 -6.08 -2.36 1.96
CA MET A 134 -6.88 -1.26 2.51
C MET A 134 -6.01 -0.02 2.70
N GLU A 135 -6.48 1.08 2.14
CA GLU A 135 -5.97 2.39 2.46
C GLU A 135 -7.03 3.13 3.28
N GLY A 136 -6.84 3.10 4.60
CA GLY A 136 -7.86 3.52 5.54
C GLY A 136 -9.12 2.65 5.44
N THR A 137 -10.23 3.21 4.96
CA THR A 137 -11.48 2.48 4.70
C THR A 137 -11.68 2.11 3.23
N ARG A 138 -10.80 2.58 2.34
CA ARG A 138 -10.91 2.35 0.90
C ARG A 138 -10.17 1.07 0.50
N PRO A 139 -10.87 0.05 -0.05
CA PRO A 139 -10.20 -1.09 -0.64
C PRO A 139 -9.58 -0.71 -1.99
N LEU A 140 -8.37 -1.17 -2.24
CA LEU A 140 -7.63 -0.97 -3.50
C LEU A 140 -7.13 -2.32 -4.00
N LEU A 141 -7.38 -2.60 -5.27
CA LEU A 141 -6.76 -3.73 -5.95
C LEU A 141 -5.44 -3.30 -6.55
N VAL A 142 -4.42 -4.09 -6.29
CA VAL A 142 -3.07 -3.85 -6.78
C VAL A 142 -2.45 -5.13 -7.34
N GLU A 143 -1.75 -5.00 -8.45
CA GLU A 143 -0.95 -6.09 -8.97
C GLU A 143 0.36 -6.19 -8.20
N VAL A 144 0.66 -7.40 -7.73
CA VAL A 144 1.95 -7.79 -7.16
C VAL A 144 2.66 -8.68 -8.16
N GLN A 145 3.86 -8.27 -8.55
CA GLN A 145 4.71 -9.02 -9.45
C GLN A 145 5.85 -9.65 -8.66
N GLY A 146 6.08 -10.93 -8.85
CA GLY A 146 7.19 -11.70 -8.31
C GLY A 146 8.06 -12.24 -9.44
N LEU A 147 9.38 -12.11 -9.29
CA LEU A 147 10.34 -12.73 -10.19
C LEU A 147 11.37 -13.51 -9.39
N THR A 148 11.61 -14.74 -9.80
CA THR A 148 12.68 -15.57 -9.26
C THR A 148 13.70 -15.88 -10.35
N SER A 149 14.96 -15.91 -9.98
CA SER A 149 16.06 -16.23 -10.89
C SER A 149 17.13 -16.99 -10.13
N PRO A 150 17.79 -18.00 -10.71
CA PRO A 150 18.95 -18.63 -10.07
C PRO A 150 19.99 -17.58 -9.66
N SER A 151 20.43 -17.62 -8.40
CA SER A 151 21.44 -16.69 -7.91
C SER A 151 22.83 -17.09 -8.41
N THR A 152 23.50 -16.17 -9.06
CA THR A 152 24.91 -16.35 -9.48
C THR A 152 25.89 -15.94 -8.39
N LEU A 153 25.40 -15.32 -7.32
CA LEU A 153 26.17 -14.87 -6.16
C LEU A 153 25.94 -15.83 -5.00
N GLY A 154 26.94 -16.06 -4.18
CA GLY A 154 26.86 -16.98 -3.04
C GLY A 154 25.77 -16.64 -1.99
N ASN A 155 25.22 -15.43 -2.03
CA ASN A 155 24.12 -14.97 -1.18
C ASN A 155 22.92 -14.54 -2.03
N PRO A 156 21.84 -15.31 -2.09
CA PRO A 156 20.63 -14.97 -2.81
C PRO A 156 19.97 -13.68 -2.30
N ARG A 157 19.57 -12.81 -3.21
CA ARG A 157 19.00 -11.51 -2.89
C ARG A 157 17.49 -11.59 -2.68
N ARG A 158 16.99 -10.71 -1.81
CA ARG A 158 15.57 -10.47 -1.59
C ARG A 158 15.32 -8.99 -1.78
N THR A 159 14.76 -8.62 -2.94
CA THR A 159 14.63 -7.23 -3.36
C THR A 159 13.15 -6.86 -3.43
N PRO A 160 12.58 -6.27 -2.37
CA PRO A 160 11.22 -5.77 -2.37
C PRO A 160 11.15 -4.36 -2.94
N ASN A 161 10.09 -4.09 -3.70
CA ASN A 161 9.62 -2.76 -4.03
C ASN A 161 8.12 -2.68 -3.71
N GLY A 162 7.74 -1.75 -2.84
CA GLY A 162 6.36 -1.56 -2.40
C GLY A 162 5.90 -2.45 -1.24
N ILE A 163 6.75 -3.34 -0.71
CA ILE A 163 6.50 -4.11 0.52
C ILE A 163 7.70 -4.03 1.47
N ASP A 164 7.47 -4.38 2.74
CA ASP A 164 8.54 -4.43 3.75
C ASP A 164 9.53 -5.57 3.48
N ALA A 165 10.83 -5.28 3.65
CA ALA A 165 11.91 -6.25 3.38
C ALA A 165 11.88 -7.45 4.33
N ASN A 166 11.59 -7.23 5.63
CA ASN A 166 11.50 -8.32 6.60
C ASN A 166 10.28 -9.20 6.31
N ARG A 167 9.19 -8.59 5.79
CA ARG A 167 8.01 -9.33 5.36
C ARG A 167 8.32 -10.26 4.20
N LEU A 168 9.05 -9.80 3.19
CA LEU A 168 9.49 -10.65 2.08
C LEU A 168 10.41 -11.78 2.56
N LEU A 169 11.36 -11.51 3.45
CA LEU A 169 12.24 -12.52 4.04
C LEU A 169 11.44 -13.61 4.77
N MET A 170 10.44 -13.21 5.56
CA MET A 170 9.55 -14.13 6.28
C MET A 170 8.76 -15.00 5.28
N LEU A 171 8.15 -14.41 4.27
CA LEU A 171 7.37 -15.14 3.25
C LEU A 171 8.25 -16.13 2.48
N ALA A 172 9.46 -15.76 2.10
CA ALA A 172 10.42 -16.64 1.44
C ALA A 172 10.79 -17.84 2.33
N ALA A 173 11.00 -17.62 3.64
CA ALA A 173 11.27 -18.69 4.59
C ALA A 173 10.07 -19.64 4.74
N VAL A 174 8.83 -19.11 4.82
CA VAL A 174 7.60 -19.92 4.89
C VAL A 174 7.40 -20.72 3.60
N LEU A 175 7.58 -20.11 2.43
CA LEU A 175 7.51 -20.80 1.14
C LEU A 175 8.50 -21.95 1.06
N THR A 176 9.74 -21.74 1.52
CA THR A 176 10.77 -22.79 1.54
C THR A 176 10.42 -23.91 2.52
N ARG A 177 10.13 -23.58 3.77
CA ARG A 177 10.00 -24.58 4.85
C ARG A 177 8.64 -25.25 4.93
N ARG A 178 7.54 -24.55 4.62
CA ARG A 178 6.17 -25.05 4.78
C ARG A 178 5.55 -25.48 3.46
N VAL A 179 5.90 -24.83 2.35
CA VAL A 179 5.43 -25.22 1.03
C VAL A 179 6.41 -26.17 0.34
N GLY A 180 7.71 -26.05 0.63
CA GLY A 180 8.77 -26.88 0.02
C GLY A 180 9.27 -26.31 -1.30
N LEU A 181 9.17 -24.99 -1.52
CA LEU A 181 9.71 -24.37 -2.72
C LEU A 181 11.22 -24.15 -2.59
N PRO A 182 12.03 -24.51 -3.60
CA PRO A 182 13.50 -24.36 -3.55
C PRO A 182 13.93 -22.92 -3.83
N LEU A 183 13.76 -22.03 -2.81
CA LEU A 183 14.15 -20.63 -2.89
C LEU A 183 15.54 -20.32 -2.29
N ALA A 184 16.24 -21.34 -1.80
CA ALA A 184 17.49 -21.14 -1.08
C ALA A 184 18.62 -20.58 -1.98
N ASP A 185 18.60 -20.91 -3.25
CA ASP A 185 19.55 -20.53 -4.29
C ASP A 185 18.95 -19.58 -5.35
N GLN A 186 17.77 -19.03 -5.08
CA GLN A 186 17.08 -18.14 -5.99
C GLN A 186 17.15 -16.69 -5.49
N ASP A 187 17.49 -15.76 -6.37
CA ASP A 187 17.16 -14.34 -6.17
C ASP A 187 15.65 -14.15 -6.27
N VAL A 188 15.07 -13.36 -5.39
CA VAL A 188 13.63 -13.07 -5.38
C VAL A 188 13.41 -11.57 -5.43
N PHE A 189 12.72 -11.13 -6.44
CA PHE A 189 12.27 -9.76 -6.63
C PHE A 189 10.77 -9.69 -6.47
N VAL A 190 10.28 -8.68 -5.77
CA VAL A 190 8.85 -8.40 -5.66
C VAL A 190 8.62 -6.93 -5.95
N ASN A 191 7.65 -6.64 -6.80
CA ASN A 191 7.27 -5.29 -7.17
C ASN A 191 5.76 -5.10 -7.03
N VAL A 192 5.34 -4.04 -6.36
CA VAL A 192 3.96 -3.58 -6.33
C VAL A 192 3.77 -2.57 -7.45
N VAL A 193 2.90 -2.88 -8.40
CA VAL A 193 2.65 -2.02 -9.56
C VAL A 193 2.02 -0.69 -9.13
N GLY A 194 2.31 0.38 -9.88
CA GLY A 194 1.83 1.73 -9.58
C GLY A 194 2.60 2.45 -8.47
N GLY A 195 3.66 1.83 -7.93
CA GLY A 195 4.54 2.44 -6.92
C GLY A 195 3.91 2.57 -5.53
N MET A 196 2.83 1.87 -5.28
CA MET A 196 2.20 1.83 -3.97
C MET A 196 3.06 1.07 -2.95
N ARG A 197 2.95 1.49 -1.68
CA ARG A 197 3.51 0.74 -0.55
C ARG A 197 2.39 0.04 0.19
N ILE A 198 2.45 -1.28 0.25
CA ILE A 198 1.51 -2.09 1.01
C ILE A 198 2.12 -2.37 2.38
N GLY A 199 1.52 -1.78 3.42
CA GLY A 199 1.96 -1.96 4.81
C GLY A 199 1.21 -3.05 5.56
N GLU A 200 0.11 -3.58 5.00
CA GLU A 200 -0.74 -4.53 5.70
C GLU A 200 -0.48 -6.00 5.30
N PRO A 201 -0.63 -6.94 6.25
CA PRO A 201 -0.40 -8.37 6.00
C PRO A 201 -1.40 -9.02 5.04
N ALA A 202 -2.53 -8.38 4.74
CA ALA A 202 -3.55 -8.93 3.85
C ALA A 202 -3.05 -9.28 2.44
N ALA A 203 -1.96 -8.64 1.99
CA ALA A 203 -1.33 -8.91 0.70
C ALA A 203 -0.34 -10.09 0.70
N ASP A 204 -0.03 -10.68 1.85
CA ASP A 204 0.96 -11.76 1.94
C ASP A 204 0.66 -12.93 1.01
N LEU A 205 -0.61 -13.31 0.94
CA LEU A 205 -1.01 -14.43 0.08
C LEU A 205 -0.74 -14.13 -1.39
N ALA A 206 -1.01 -12.90 -1.84
CA ALA A 206 -0.72 -12.49 -3.22
C ALA A 206 0.79 -12.42 -3.49
N VAL A 207 1.57 -11.88 -2.55
CA VAL A 207 3.05 -11.86 -2.65
C VAL A 207 3.61 -13.27 -2.74
N ALA A 208 3.18 -14.16 -1.86
CA ALA A 208 3.62 -15.55 -1.85
C ALA A 208 3.21 -16.29 -3.13
N ALA A 209 2.01 -16.02 -3.65
CA ALA A 209 1.52 -16.61 -4.89
C ALA A 209 2.30 -16.10 -6.12
N ALA A 210 2.62 -14.80 -6.19
CA ALA A 210 3.43 -14.24 -7.26
C ALA A 210 4.84 -14.86 -7.30
N VAL A 211 5.50 -14.99 -6.14
CA VAL A 211 6.81 -15.66 -6.03
C VAL A 211 6.73 -17.14 -6.43
N ALA A 212 5.71 -17.86 -5.95
CA ALA A 212 5.52 -19.28 -6.27
C ALA A 212 5.19 -19.50 -7.75
N ALA A 213 4.39 -18.61 -8.34
CA ALA A 213 4.02 -18.62 -9.75
C ALA A 213 5.24 -18.42 -10.66
N SER A 214 6.10 -17.44 -10.33
CA SER A 214 7.35 -17.19 -11.04
C SER A 214 8.29 -18.39 -10.96
N LEU A 215 8.48 -18.95 -9.74
CA LEU A 215 9.37 -20.09 -9.57
C LEU A 215 8.95 -21.34 -10.34
N LYS A 216 7.64 -21.54 -10.46
CA LYS A 216 7.06 -22.70 -11.16
C LYS A 216 6.79 -22.42 -12.64
N ASP A 217 6.98 -21.21 -13.09
CA ASP A 217 6.66 -20.71 -14.43
C ASP A 217 5.20 -21.01 -14.85
N VAL A 218 4.27 -20.81 -13.91
CA VAL A 218 2.84 -21.00 -14.14
C VAL A 218 2.06 -19.75 -13.71
N PRO A 219 0.99 -19.38 -14.42
CA PRO A 219 0.21 -18.20 -14.04
C PRO A 219 -0.63 -18.43 -12.78
N VAL A 220 -0.93 -17.35 -12.08
CA VAL A 220 -2.02 -17.29 -11.09
C VAL A 220 -3.35 -17.14 -11.84
N ARG A 221 -4.42 -17.72 -11.34
CA ARG A 221 -5.77 -17.56 -11.88
C ARG A 221 -6.09 -16.09 -12.14
N ALA A 222 -6.40 -15.76 -13.39
CA ALA A 222 -6.62 -14.40 -13.83
C ALA A 222 -7.89 -13.77 -13.26
N ASP A 223 -8.90 -14.60 -12.96
CA ASP A 223 -10.21 -14.24 -12.42
C ASP A 223 -10.24 -14.11 -10.91
N ALA A 224 -9.12 -14.38 -10.21
CA ALA A 224 -9.08 -14.46 -8.77
C ALA A 224 -8.25 -13.33 -8.11
N VAL A 225 -8.76 -12.84 -6.98
CA VAL A 225 -7.99 -12.05 -6.02
C VAL A 225 -7.52 -12.92 -4.86
N LEU A 226 -6.37 -12.58 -4.28
CA LEU A 226 -5.79 -13.31 -3.17
C LEU A 226 -5.67 -12.40 -1.94
N ILE A 227 -6.32 -12.81 -0.85
CA ILE A 227 -6.41 -11.99 0.36
C ILE A 227 -6.12 -12.87 1.57
N GLY A 228 -5.13 -12.50 2.37
CA GLY A 228 -4.85 -13.23 3.62
C GLY A 228 -3.46 -12.96 4.16
N GLU A 229 -3.35 -12.96 5.49
CA GLU A 229 -2.07 -12.94 6.19
C GLU A 229 -1.50 -14.36 6.25
N VAL A 230 -0.18 -14.47 6.07
CA VAL A 230 0.56 -15.73 6.17
C VAL A 230 1.32 -15.80 7.50
N GLY A 231 1.02 -16.80 8.32
CA GLY A 231 1.74 -17.07 9.55
C GLY A 231 2.98 -17.95 9.35
N LEU A 232 3.88 -17.98 10.34
CA LEU A 232 5.16 -18.71 10.27
C LEU A 232 5.01 -20.24 10.17
N SER A 233 3.86 -20.80 10.61
CA SER A 233 3.55 -22.23 10.42
C SER A 233 2.99 -22.54 9.03
N GLY A 234 2.79 -21.52 8.18
CA GLY A 234 2.17 -21.64 6.87
C GLY A 234 0.64 -21.61 6.93
N GLU A 235 0.06 -21.28 8.08
CA GLU A 235 -1.37 -21.06 8.23
C GLU A 235 -1.78 -19.72 7.58
N LEU A 236 -3.02 -19.67 7.09
CA LEU A 236 -3.63 -18.42 6.64
C LEU A 236 -4.49 -17.82 7.75
N ARG A 237 -4.32 -16.55 7.99
CA ARG A 237 -5.03 -15.78 9.01
C ARG A 237 -6.00 -14.79 8.37
N TRP A 238 -7.15 -14.69 9.03
CA TRP A 238 -8.20 -13.77 8.63
C TRP A 238 -7.75 -12.31 8.75
N VAL A 239 -8.18 -11.48 7.80
CA VAL A 239 -7.89 -10.05 7.79
C VAL A 239 -9.18 -9.23 7.93
N SER A 240 -9.04 -8.00 8.39
CA SER A 240 -10.17 -7.09 8.59
C SER A 240 -10.84 -6.69 7.27
N GLN A 241 -12.07 -6.23 7.35
CA GLN A 241 -12.84 -5.62 6.25
C GLN A 241 -12.99 -6.51 5.00
N MET A 242 -13.03 -7.83 5.16
CA MET A 242 -13.10 -8.80 4.06
C MET A 242 -14.24 -8.51 3.08
N HIS A 243 -15.43 -8.15 3.57
CA HIS A 243 -16.57 -7.82 2.70
C HIS A 243 -16.33 -6.59 1.82
N ALA A 244 -15.66 -5.56 2.35
CA ALA A 244 -15.32 -4.38 1.55
C ALA A 244 -14.34 -4.73 0.43
N ARG A 245 -13.32 -5.55 0.74
CA ARG A 245 -12.34 -6.05 -0.23
C ARG A 245 -12.98 -6.86 -1.34
N LEU A 246 -13.85 -7.79 -0.98
CA LEU A 246 -14.54 -8.64 -1.95
C LEU A 246 -15.53 -7.87 -2.83
N ARG A 247 -16.25 -6.89 -2.26
CA ARG A 247 -17.13 -6.02 -3.05
C ARG A 247 -16.37 -5.20 -4.08
N GLU A 248 -15.21 -4.68 -3.71
CA GLU A 248 -14.39 -3.93 -4.68
C GLU A 248 -13.85 -4.84 -5.77
N ALA A 249 -13.40 -6.05 -5.43
CA ALA A 249 -12.96 -7.04 -6.40
C ALA A 249 -14.09 -7.42 -7.38
N ALA A 250 -15.32 -7.64 -6.86
CA ALA A 250 -16.48 -7.95 -7.70
C ALA A 250 -16.84 -6.81 -8.66
N LYS A 251 -16.78 -5.54 -8.21
CA LYS A 251 -17.02 -4.37 -9.07
C LYS A 251 -16.04 -4.29 -10.26
N LEU A 252 -14.82 -4.79 -10.09
CA LEU A 252 -13.78 -4.80 -11.11
C LEU A 252 -13.78 -6.08 -11.96
N GLY A 253 -14.83 -6.91 -11.82
CA GLY A 253 -15.04 -8.08 -12.65
C GLY A 253 -14.32 -9.35 -12.21
N PHE A 254 -13.70 -9.35 -11.02
CA PHE A 254 -13.16 -10.59 -10.45
C PHE A 254 -14.29 -11.49 -9.97
N THR A 255 -14.24 -12.77 -10.37
CA THR A 255 -15.28 -13.75 -10.09
C THR A 255 -14.88 -14.74 -8.99
N ALA A 256 -13.61 -14.75 -8.58
CA ALA A 256 -13.10 -15.62 -7.54
C ALA A 256 -12.25 -14.84 -6.52
N ALA A 257 -12.25 -15.34 -5.28
CA ALA A 257 -11.37 -14.84 -4.22
C ALA A 257 -10.85 -16.02 -3.39
N ILE A 258 -9.53 -16.12 -3.24
CA ILE A 258 -8.90 -17.10 -2.35
C ILE A 258 -8.60 -16.41 -1.04
N VAL A 259 -9.21 -16.90 0.05
CA VAL A 259 -9.18 -16.24 1.36
C VAL A 259 -8.89 -17.25 2.49
N PRO A 260 -8.45 -16.80 3.65
CA PRO A 260 -8.33 -17.68 4.81
C PRO A 260 -9.67 -18.30 5.19
N ARG A 261 -9.65 -19.55 5.64
CA ARG A 261 -10.86 -20.20 6.12
C ARG A 261 -11.40 -19.46 7.34
N TRP A 262 -12.71 -19.15 7.29
CA TRP A 262 -13.42 -18.52 8.39
C TRP A 262 -13.81 -19.53 9.46
N THR A 263 -13.87 -19.07 10.72
CA THR A 263 -14.31 -19.87 11.87
C THR A 263 -15.80 -19.67 12.21
N ARG A 264 -16.37 -18.53 11.77
CA ARG A 264 -17.80 -18.22 11.92
C ARG A 264 -18.40 -18.05 10.53
N LYS A 265 -19.67 -18.47 10.37
CA LYS A 265 -20.39 -18.30 9.10
C LYS A 265 -20.40 -16.79 8.75
N PRO A 266 -19.83 -16.38 7.62
CA PRO A 266 -19.84 -14.98 7.23
C PRO A 266 -21.24 -14.55 6.78
N GLU A 267 -21.45 -13.26 6.72
CA GLU A 267 -22.57 -12.67 5.98
C GLU A 267 -22.49 -13.08 4.51
N ALA A 268 -23.59 -12.88 3.75
CA ALA A 268 -23.63 -13.21 2.35
C ALA A 268 -22.51 -12.49 1.56
N TRP A 269 -21.78 -13.24 0.76
CA TRP A 269 -20.74 -12.70 -0.11
C TRP A 269 -21.33 -11.90 -1.27
N PRO A 270 -20.54 -11.04 -1.94
CA PRO A 270 -21.00 -10.34 -3.14
C PRO A 270 -21.52 -11.33 -4.19
N GLU A 271 -22.60 -10.97 -4.84
CA GLU A 271 -23.19 -11.78 -5.89
C GLU A 271 -22.19 -12.02 -7.04
N GLY A 272 -22.16 -13.22 -7.58
CA GLY A 272 -21.21 -13.62 -8.62
C GLY A 272 -19.77 -13.90 -8.15
N MET A 273 -19.45 -13.70 -6.86
CA MET A 273 -18.13 -13.95 -6.31
C MET A 273 -18.03 -15.34 -5.69
N GLN A 274 -17.20 -16.22 -6.25
CA GLN A 274 -16.82 -17.50 -5.65
C GLN A 274 -15.74 -17.28 -4.59
N VAL A 275 -16.11 -17.31 -3.32
CA VAL A 275 -15.14 -17.21 -2.22
C VAL A 275 -14.63 -18.59 -1.85
N ILE A 276 -13.34 -18.82 -2.07
CA ILE A 276 -12.67 -20.11 -1.92
C ILE A 276 -11.81 -20.07 -0.64
N PRO A 277 -12.21 -20.79 0.42
CA PRO A 277 -11.45 -20.81 1.67
C PRO A 277 -10.23 -21.73 1.58
N ALA A 278 -9.12 -21.29 2.12
CA ALA A 278 -7.92 -22.10 2.33
C ALA A 278 -7.43 -22.00 3.79
N ARG A 279 -6.91 -23.10 4.34
CA ARG A 279 -6.38 -23.16 5.70
C ARG A 279 -4.91 -22.82 5.77
N SER A 280 -4.19 -23.13 4.71
CA SER A 280 -2.74 -23.00 4.64
C SER A 280 -2.29 -22.38 3.33
N LEU A 281 -1.09 -21.81 3.35
CA LEU A 281 -0.45 -21.28 2.15
C LEU A 281 -0.32 -22.34 1.05
N ARG A 282 0.05 -23.59 1.41
CA ARG A 282 0.13 -24.69 0.43
C ARG A 282 -1.20 -24.96 -0.25
N GLU A 283 -2.30 -25.00 0.50
CA GLU A 283 -3.65 -25.19 -0.04
C GLU A 283 -4.04 -24.03 -0.96
N ALA A 284 -3.81 -22.78 -0.50
CA ALA A 284 -4.13 -21.60 -1.30
C ALA A 284 -3.35 -21.54 -2.61
N LEU A 285 -2.06 -21.88 -2.60
CA LEU A 285 -1.26 -21.95 -3.82
C LEU A 285 -1.75 -23.02 -4.80
N ASN A 286 -2.20 -24.17 -4.31
CA ASN A 286 -2.79 -25.21 -5.17
C ASN A 286 -4.11 -24.78 -5.80
N LEU A 287 -4.85 -23.87 -5.18
CA LEU A 287 -6.09 -23.28 -5.69
C LEU A 287 -5.84 -22.09 -6.63
N ALA A 288 -4.75 -21.36 -6.37
CA ALA A 288 -4.41 -20.13 -7.09
C ALA A 288 -3.64 -20.39 -8.39
N LEU A 289 -2.72 -21.34 -8.40
CA LEU A 289 -1.86 -21.60 -9.56
C LEU A 289 -2.59 -22.45 -10.59
N VAL A 290 -2.55 -22.00 -11.82
CA VAL A 290 -3.13 -22.76 -12.95
C VAL A 290 -2.26 -23.99 -13.18
N LYS A 291 -2.87 -25.17 -13.15
CA LYS A 291 -2.16 -26.40 -13.50
C LYS A 291 -1.96 -26.42 -15.00
N GLU A 292 -0.76 -26.66 -15.46
CA GLU A 292 -0.56 -27.04 -16.86
C GLU A 292 -1.46 -28.24 -17.15
N SER A 293 -2.37 -28.12 -18.13
CA SER A 293 -2.96 -29.27 -18.76
C SER A 293 -1.81 -29.98 -19.48
N ARG A 294 -1.27 -31.05 -18.87
CA ARG A 294 -0.41 -31.98 -19.60
C ARG A 294 -1.22 -32.51 -20.77
N GLY A 295 -0.93 -31.94 -21.96
CA GLY A 295 -1.39 -32.51 -23.23
C GLY A 295 -0.74 -33.87 -23.49
#